data_4e3ccf8404f19cd0057b4e496851cabb
#
_entry.id   4e3ccf8404f19cd0057b4e496851cabb
#
_cell.length_a   1.000
_cell.length_b   1.000
_cell.length_c   1.000
_cell.angle_alpha   90.00
_cell.angle_beta   90.00
_cell.angle_gamma   90.00
#
_symmetry.space_group_name_H-M   'P 1'
#
loop_
_entity.id
_entity.type
_entity.pdbx_description
1 polymer ?
#
loop_
_entity_poly.entity_id
_entity_poly.type
_entity_poly.pdbx_seq_one_letter_code
_entity_poly.pdbx_strand_id
1 'polypeptide(L)'
;MPKIIENLRCSILQTGKQMLLQEGYAQMTLRRVASACGIAAGTIYNYYPSKEMLAATIMLEDWHRLLGSAEAAVESAVSPLAGMEAVFGMVRAYTEIYRGVWDGYSGAVLISGQRHALLIGQLAALVRRVLERFDLSPEPDPCVFLAEILLHAGIGQQTAFSSLSPFLEKLLL
;
A
#
# COMPACT_ATOMS: atom_id res chain seq x y z
N MET A 1 12.83 33.20 -17.92
CA MET A 1 11.79 32.28 -18.43
C MET A 1 11.59 31.17 -17.41
N PRO A 2 10.38 30.89 -16.94
CA PRO A 2 10.16 29.75 -16.05
C PRO A 2 10.48 28.48 -16.84
N LYS A 3 11.36 27.65 -16.29
CA LYS A 3 11.66 26.31 -16.82
C LYS A 3 10.37 25.49 -16.72
N ILE A 4 9.78 25.14 -17.86
CA ILE A 4 8.68 24.16 -17.90
C ILE A 4 9.30 22.86 -17.46
N ILE A 5 9.04 22.45 -16.21
CA ILE A 5 9.45 21.15 -15.71
C ILE A 5 8.42 20.17 -16.28
N GLU A 6 8.78 19.52 -17.39
CA GLU A 6 8.00 18.39 -17.89
C GLU A 6 7.83 17.41 -16.73
N ASN A 7 6.56 17.10 -16.43
CA ASN A 7 6.18 16.17 -15.37
C ASN A 7 6.46 16.66 -13.92
N LEU A 8 6.18 17.93 -13.63
CA LEU A 8 6.36 18.51 -12.31
C LEU A 8 5.66 17.72 -11.18
N ARG A 9 4.48 17.15 -11.45
CA ARG A 9 3.77 16.30 -10.50
C ARG A 9 4.62 15.11 -10.08
N CYS A 10 5.24 14.41 -11.03
CA CYS A 10 6.13 13.28 -10.77
C CYS A 10 7.35 13.70 -9.95
N SER A 11 7.98 14.84 -10.30
CA SER A 11 9.11 15.38 -9.54
C SER A 11 8.75 15.69 -8.09
N ILE A 12 7.59 16.31 -7.85
CA ILE A 12 7.09 16.59 -6.49
C ILE A 12 6.87 15.29 -5.71
N LEU A 13 6.26 14.28 -6.31
CA LEU A 13 6.00 13.00 -5.67
C LEU A 13 7.29 12.25 -5.34
N GLN A 14 8.24 12.19 -6.26
CA GLN A 14 9.54 11.55 -6.04
C GLN A 14 10.33 12.24 -4.93
N THR A 15 10.43 13.58 -4.99
CA THR A 15 11.13 14.36 -3.97
C THR A 15 10.43 14.25 -2.61
N GLY A 16 9.10 14.34 -2.57
CA GLY A 16 8.32 14.18 -1.36
C GLY A 16 8.48 12.78 -0.77
N LYS A 17 8.47 11.73 -1.61
CA LYS A 17 8.70 10.35 -1.17
C LYS A 17 10.09 10.17 -0.57
N GLN A 18 11.13 10.71 -1.22
CA GLN A 18 12.49 10.63 -0.70
C GLN A 18 12.60 11.28 0.70
N MET A 19 12.07 12.48 0.88
CA MET A 19 12.04 13.14 2.19
C MET A 19 11.22 12.36 3.22
N LEU A 20 10.05 11.85 2.82
CA LEU A 20 9.18 11.08 3.69
C LEU A 20 9.86 9.83 4.25
N LEU A 21 10.57 9.09 3.39
CA LEU A 21 11.22 7.84 3.78
C LEU A 21 12.55 8.03 4.49
N GLN A 22 13.32 9.07 4.12
CA GLN A 22 14.66 9.30 4.70
C GLN A 22 14.65 10.15 5.97
N GLU A 23 13.75 11.14 6.04
CA GLU A 23 13.73 12.11 7.14
C GLU A 23 12.48 11.98 8.02
N GLY A 24 11.51 11.20 7.60
CA GLY A 24 10.24 10.98 8.28
C GLY A 24 9.18 12.05 8.00
N TYR A 25 7.95 11.71 8.37
CA TYR A 25 6.78 12.56 8.10
C TYR A 25 6.89 13.94 8.75
N ALA A 26 7.45 14.04 9.97
CA ALA A 26 7.56 15.31 10.69
C ALA A 26 8.41 16.34 9.93
N GLN A 27 9.51 15.90 9.30
CA GLN A 27 10.48 16.75 8.62
C GLN A 27 10.09 17.09 7.19
N MET A 28 9.26 16.31 6.53
CA MET A 28 8.73 16.62 5.20
C MET A 28 7.75 17.80 5.30
N THR A 29 8.02 18.87 4.57
CA THR A 29 7.12 20.02 4.41
C THR A 29 6.96 20.40 2.95
N LEU A 30 5.77 20.93 2.55
CA LEU A 30 5.54 21.37 1.17
C LEU A 30 6.58 22.40 0.72
N ARG A 31 7.00 23.32 1.61
CA ARG A 31 8.01 24.34 1.28
C ARG A 31 9.38 23.69 0.98
N ARG A 32 9.79 22.70 1.75
CA ARG A 32 11.06 21.98 1.51
C ARG A 32 11.01 21.19 0.20
N VAL A 33 9.89 20.50 -0.06
CA VAL A 33 9.71 19.77 -1.32
C VAL A 33 9.72 20.75 -2.51
N ALA A 34 9.04 21.90 -2.42
CA ALA A 34 9.06 22.93 -3.47
C ALA A 34 10.48 23.46 -3.74
N SER A 35 11.24 23.77 -2.66
CA SER A 35 12.63 24.22 -2.76
C SER A 35 13.51 23.17 -3.45
N ALA A 36 13.39 21.91 -3.07
CA ALA A 36 14.16 20.81 -3.67
C ALA A 36 13.78 20.54 -5.14
N CYS A 37 12.53 20.79 -5.52
CA CYS A 37 12.08 20.75 -6.92
C CYS A 37 12.44 22.03 -7.73
N GLY A 38 13.01 23.05 -7.10
CA GLY A 38 13.34 24.34 -7.76
C GLY A 38 12.11 25.14 -8.16
N ILE A 39 10.99 25.02 -7.46
CA ILE A 39 9.74 25.73 -7.72
C ILE A 39 9.35 26.67 -6.58
N ALA A 40 8.53 27.68 -6.90
CA ALA A 40 7.98 28.56 -5.87
C ALA A 40 7.05 27.80 -4.92
N ALA A 41 7.08 28.17 -3.62
CA ALA A 41 6.21 27.55 -2.62
C ALA A 41 4.72 27.64 -3.00
N GLY A 42 4.26 28.73 -3.61
CA GLY A 42 2.87 28.87 -4.09
C GLY A 42 2.50 27.84 -5.16
N THR A 43 3.46 27.41 -5.97
CA THR A 43 3.22 26.43 -7.05
C THR A 43 2.87 25.06 -6.49
N ILE A 44 3.55 24.59 -5.43
CA ILE A 44 3.28 23.26 -4.88
C ILE A 44 1.87 23.16 -4.26
N TYR A 45 1.36 24.28 -3.69
CA TYR A 45 0.00 24.30 -3.12
C TYR A 45 -1.10 24.15 -4.16
N ASN A 46 -0.83 24.44 -5.45
CA ASN A 46 -1.76 24.16 -6.54
C ASN A 46 -1.88 22.65 -6.86
N TYR A 47 -0.83 21.88 -6.54
CA TYR A 47 -0.82 20.41 -6.73
C TYR A 47 -1.29 19.68 -5.47
N TYR A 48 -0.83 20.11 -4.30
CA TYR A 48 -1.10 19.47 -3.02
C TYR A 48 -1.43 20.54 -1.98
N PRO A 49 -2.72 20.73 -1.65
CA PRO A 49 -3.16 21.74 -0.69
C PRO A 49 -2.57 21.57 0.71
N SER A 50 -2.18 20.35 1.06
CA SER A 50 -1.58 20.05 2.37
C SER A 50 -0.50 18.96 2.30
N LYS A 51 0.35 18.90 3.30
CA LYS A 51 1.37 17.89 3.48
C LYS A 51 0.77 16.48 3.59
N GLU A 52 -0.38 16.39 4.26
CA GLU A 52 -1.15 15.16 4.43
C GLU A 52 -1.62 14.61 3.08
N MET A 53 -2.09 15.48 2.18
CA MET A 53 -2.50 15.08 0.83
C MET A 53 -1.32 14.61 -0.01
N LEU A 54 -0.17 15.29 0.09
CA LEU A 54 1.05 14.85 -0.59
C LEU A 54 1.48 13.46 -0.09
N ALA A 55 1.58 13.28 1.23
CA ALA A 55 1.94 12.00 1.84
C ALA A 55 0.95 10.89 1.46
N ALA A 56 -0.35 11.16 1.57
CA ALA A 56 -1.39 10.20 1.19
C ALA A 56 -1.30 9.78 -0.30
N THR A 57 -0.99 10.74 -1.20
CA THR A 57 -0.84 10.43 -2.62
C THR A 57 0.39 9.55 -2.86
N ILE A 58 1.53 9.86 -2.23
CA ILE A 58 2.76 9.06 -2.32
C ILE A 58 2.49 7.61 -1.86
N MET A 59 1.84 7.48 -0.71
CA MET A 59 1.53 6.17 -0.13
C MET A 59 0.54 5.37 -0.99
N LEU A 60 -0.45 6.04 -1.58
CA LEU A 60 -1.42 5.41 -2.48
C LEU A 60 -0.79 4.94 -3.80
N GLU A 61 0.14 5.72 -4.37
CA GLU A 61 0.87 5.29 -5.59
C GLU A 61 1.72 4.05 -5.33
N ASP A 62 2.39 3.97 -4.18
CA ASP A 62 3.14 2.76 -3.80
C ASP A 62 2.23 1.56 -3.53
N TRP A 63 1.09 1.79 -2.90
CA TRP A 63 0.08 0.75 -2.72
C TRP A 63 -0.38 0.17 -4.06
N HIS A 64 -0.78 1.03 -5.01
CA HIS A 64 -1.22 0.58 -6.33
C HIS A 64 -0.12 -0.15 -7.10
N ARG A 65 1.12 0.30 -6.99
CA ARG A 65 2.27 -0.38 -7.60
C ARG A 65 2.47 -1.79 -7.04
N LEU A 66 2.40 -1.93 -5.73
CA LEU A 66 2.53 -3.24 -5.05
C LEU A 66 1.33 -4.14 -5.34
N LEU A 67 0.13 -3.56 -5.41
CA LEU A 67 -1.09 -4.28 -5.80
C LEU A 67 -0.94 -4.90 -7.19
N GLY A 68 -0.48 -4.12 -8.19
CA GLY A 68 -0.23 -4.63 -9.53
C GLY A 68 0.84 -5.73 -9.57
N SER A 69 1.87 -5.64 -8.72
CA SER A 69 2.87 -6.72 -8.59
C SER A 69 2.27 -7.98 -7.96
N ALA A 70 1.38 -7.83 -6.96
CA ALA A 70 0.69 -8.95 -6.35
C ALA A 70 -0.31 -9.61 -7.32
N GLU A 71 -1.01 -8.82 -8.15
CA GLU A 71 -1.87 -9.34 -9.22
C GLU A 71 -1.09 -10.27 -10.16
N ALA A 72 0.07 -9.82 -10.64
CA ALA A 72 0.92 -10.63 -11.51
C ALA A 72 1.43 -11.91 -10.81
N ALA A 73 1.76 -11.83 -9.51
CA ALA A 73 2.18 -12.98 -8.73
C ALA A 73 1.04 -13.98 -8.51
N VAL A 74 -0.18 -13.52 -8.26
CA VAL A 74 -1.39 -14.36 -8.16
C VAL A 74 -1.66 -15.08 -9.48
N GLU A 75 -1.56 -14.38 -10.62
CA GLU A 75 -1.76 -14.99 -11.95
C GLU A 75 -0.72 -16.09 -12.26
N SER A 76 0.47 -16.00 -11.69
CA SER A 76 1.54 -17.00 -11.87
C SER A 76 1.62 -18.03 -10.73
N ALA A 77 0.76 -17.93 -9.72
CA ALA A 77 0.79 -18.82 -8.56
C ALA A 77 0.56 -20.30 -8.97
N VAL A 78 1.31 -21.20 -8.34
CA VAL A 78 1.26 -22.65 -8.61
C VAL A 78 0.33 -23.41 -7.64
N SER A 79 -0.15 -22.72 -6.60
CA SER A 79 -1.09 -23.27 -5.61
C SER A 79 -1.90 -22.14 -4.99
N PRO A 80 -3.08 -22.44 -4.38
CA PRO A 80 -3.86 -21.43 -3.65
C PRO A 80 -3.04 -20.77 -2.55
N LEU A 81 -2.23 -21.55 -1.84
CA LEU A 81 -1.38 -21.05 -0.77
C LEU A 81 -0.30 -20.09 -1.26
N ALA A 82 0.33 -20.37 -2.42
CA ALA A 82 1.29 -19.47 -3.05
C ALA A 82 0.63 -18.14 -3.47
N GLY A 83 -0.62 -18.19 -3.93
CA GLY A 83 -1.40 -16.99 -4.23
C GLY A 83 -1.69 -16.16 -2.96
N MET A 84 -2.08 -16.80 -1.86
CA MET A 84 -2.30 -16.12 -0.58
C MET A 84 -1.00 -15.54 -0.01
N GLU A 85 0.13 -16.23 -0.18
CA GLU A 85 1.44 -15.74 0.22
C GLU A 85 1.85 -14.48 -0.56
N ALA A 86 1.51 -14.41 -1.85
CA ALA A 86 1.74 -13.22 -2.67
C ALA A 86 0.93 -12.01 -2.14
N VAL A 87 -0.33 -12.20 -1.76
CA VAL A 87 -1.16 -11.15 -1.16
C VAL A 87 -0.59 -10.70 0.19
N PHE A 88 -0.23 -11.63 1.06
CA PHE A 88 0.42 -11.34 2.33
C PHE A 88 1.74 -10.58 2.14
N GLY A 89 2.58 -11.04 1.22
CA GLY A 89 3.87 -10.44 0.90
C GLY A 89 3.75 -8.99 0.41
N MET A 90 2.70 -8.69 -0.34
CA MET A 90 2.39 -7.32 -0.77
C MET A 90 2.12 -6.41 0.44
N VAL A 91 1.26 -6.83 1.37
CA VAL A 91 0.97 -6.06 2.59
C VAL A 91 2.24 -5.87 3.42
N ARG A 92 3.04 -6.92 3.55
CA ARG A 92 4.31 -6.88 4.29
C ARG A 92 5.29 -5.90 3.67
N ALA A 93 5.46 -5.94 2.35
CA ALA A 93 6.34 -5.03 1.62
C ALA A 93 5.91 -3.56 1.80
N TYR A 94 4.60 -3.29 1.72
CA TYR A 94 4.07 -1.95 1.97
C TYR A 94 4.34 -1.47 3.39
N THR A 95 4.09 -2.31 4.38
CA THR A 95 4.34 -2.00 5.79
C THR A 95 5.82 -1.73 6.05
N GLU A 96 6.71 -2.49 5.43
CA GLU A 96 8.15 -2.32 5.56
C GLU A 96 8.63 -0.99 4.99
N ILE A 97 8.15 -0.60 3.80
CA ILE A 97 8.49 0.69 3.18
C ILE A 97 8.16 1.86 4.12
N TYR A 98 7.02 1.80 4.81
CA TYR A 98 6.51 2.91 5.60
C TYR A 98 6.70 2.75 7.13
N ARG A 99 7.47 1.76 7.58
CA ARG A 99 7.69 1.49 9.01
C ARG A 99 8.12 2.73 9.79
N GLY A 100 9.15 3.43 9.33
CA GLY A 100 9.65 4.63 10.01
C GLY A 100 8.75 5.86 9.87
N VAL A 101 7.76 5.81 9.00
CA VAL A 101 6.80 6.90 8.80
C VAL A 101 5.67 6.83 9.82
N TRP A 102 5.28 5.61 10.23
CA TRP A 102 4.17 5.38 11.15
C TRP A 102 4.42 5.92 12.55
N ASP A 103 5.67 5.94 13.01
CA ASP A 103 6.04 6.44 14.33
C ASP A 103 5.81 7.96 14.49
N GLY A 104 5.78 8.70 13.39
CA GLY A 104 5.55 10.16 13.36
C GLY A 104 4.21 10.60 12.76
N TYR A 105 3.46 9.66 12.21
CA TYR A 105 2.16 9.89 11.58
C TYR A 105 1.12 9.12 12.37
N SER A 106 0.13 9.80 12.93
CA SER A 106 -0.93 9.07 13.64
C SER A 106 -1.64 8.14 12.64
N GLY A 107 -1.18 6.89 12.60
CA GLY A 107 -1.56 5.86 11.62
C GLY A 107 -3.06 5.52 11.61
N ALA A 108 -3.82 6.05 12.55
CA ALA A 108 -5.29 6.03 12.57
C ALA A 108 -5.94 6.53 11.25
N VAL A 109 -5.23 7.34 10.45
CA VAL A 109 -5.77 7.91 9.21
C VAL A 109 -5.83 6.88 8.07
N LEU A 110 -4.97 5.85 8.06
CA LEU A 110 -5.00 4.81 7.01
C LEU A 110 -5.92 3.64 7.33
N ILE A 111 -6.17 3.38 8.61
CA ILE A 111 -6.92 2.21 9.08
C ILE A 111 -8.37 2.56 9.45
N SER A 112 -8.78 3.82 9.33
CA SER A 112 -10.12 4.25 9.73
C SER A 112 -11.10 4.42 8.59
N GLY A 113 -12.27 3.82 8.73
CA GLY A 113 -13.46 4.11 7.94
C GLY A 113 -13.37 3.74 6.46
N GLN A 114 -13.67 4.68 5.57
CA GLN A 114 -13.78 4.46 4.12
C GLN A 114 -12.47 3.97 3.46
N ARG A 115 -11.31 4.39 3.97
CA ARG A 115 -10.01 3.95 3.42
C ARG A 115 -9.73 2.50 3.75
N HIS A 116 -10.02 2.07 4.97
CA HIS A 116 -9.90 0.67 5.35
C HIS A 116 -10.78 -0.22 4.46
N ALA A 117 -12.06 0.15 4.29
CA ALA A 117 -12.96 -0.58 3.42
C ALA A 117 -12.45 -0.68 1.96
N LEU A 118 -11.82 0.39 1.43
CA LEU A 118 -11.23 0.38 0.10
C LEU A 118 -10.06 -0.60 0.01
N LEU A 119 -9.13 -0.57 0.97
CA LEU A 119 -7.98 -1.48 1.01
C LEU A 119 -8.43 -2.94 1.14
N ILE A 120 -9.38 -3.21 2.03
CA ILE A 120 -9.96 -4.55 2.20
C ILE A 120 -10.65 -5.01 0.91
N GLY A 121 -11.41 -4.14 0.25
CA GLY A 121 -12.05 -4.47 -1.03
C GLY A 121 -11.03 -4.87 -2.12
N GLN A 122 -9.90 -4.18 -2.20
CA GLN A 122 -8.83 -4.50 -3.14
C GLN A 122 -8.12 -5.81 -2.80
N LEU A 123 -7.83 -6.07 -1.52
CA LEU A 123 -7.26 -7.33 -1.08
C LEU A 123 -8.23 -8.49 -1.26
N ALA A 124 -9.52 -8.30 -0.95
CA ALA A 124 -10.55 -9.30 -1.17
C ALA A 124 -10.70 -9.67 -2.67
N ALA A 125 -10.52 -8.69 -3.56
CA ALA A 125 -10.49 -8.96 -5.00
C ALA A 125 -9.29 -9.84 -5.40
N LEU A 126 -8.10 -9.63 -4.80
CA LEU A 126 -6.95 -10.52 -5.02
C LEU A 126 -7.19 -11.93 -4.48
N VAL A 127 -7.73 -12.04 -3.27
CA VAL A 127 -8.12 -13.34 -2.68
C VAL A 127 -9.11 -14.06 -3.58
N ARG A 128 -10.13 -13.37 -4.08
CA ARG A 128 -11.11 -13.93 -5.02
C ARG A 128 -10.44 -14.47 -6.28
N ARG A 129 -9.51 -13.74 -6.88
CA ARG A 129 -8.73 -14.22 -8.05
C ARG A 129 -7.93 -15.49 -7.73
N VAL A 130 -7.37 -15.59 -6.52
CA VAL A 130 -6.71 -16.84 -6.09
C VAL A 130 -7.70 -17.99 -6.06
N LEU A 131 -8.88 -17.81 -5.47
CA LEU A 131 -9.90 -18.86 -5.38
C LEU A 131 -10.38 -19.27 -6.78
N GLU A 132 -10.74 -18.32 -7.63
CA GLU A 132 -11.20 -18.55 -9.00
C GLU A 132 -10.16 -19.31 -9.85
N ARG A 133 -8.88 -18.94 -9.72
CA ARG A 133 -7.78 -19.58 -10.46
C ARG A 133 -7.66 -21.08 -10.17
N PHE A 134 -8.02 -21.51 -8.98
CA PHE A 134 -7.91 -22.90 -8.54
C PHE A 134 -9.27 -23.59 -8.40
N ASP A 135 -10.32 -23.03 -9.02
CA ASP A 135 -11.69 -23.56 -9.00
C ASP A 135 -12.24 -23.79 -7.57
N LEU A 136 -11.83 -22.95 -6.63
CA LEU A 136 -12.30 -22.98 -5.26
C LEU A 136 -13.50 -22.05 -5.07
N SER A 137 -14.60 -22.58 -4.56
CA SER A 137 -15.84 -21.81 -4.31
C SER A 137 -16.37 -22.14 -2.91
N PRO A 138 -15.65 -21.78 -1.85
CA PRO A 138 -16.10 -22.07 -0.49
C PRO A 138 -17.35 -21.23 -0.14
N GLU A 139 -18.28 -21.88 0.54
CA GLU A 139 -19.50 -21.24 1.05
C GLU A 139 -19.53 -21.27 2.58
N PRO A 140 -19.70 -20.12 3.24
CA PRO A 140 -19.89 -18.77 2.68
C PRO A 140 -18.60 -18.18 2.08
N ASP A 141 -18.72 -17.16 1.18
CA ASP A 141 -17.59 -16.48 0.57
C ASP A 141 -16.61 -15.89 1.61
N PRO A 142 -15.36 -16.37 1.69
CA PRO A 142 -14.41 -15.96 2.72
C PRO A 142 -13.54 -14.77 2.31
N CYS A 143 -13.71 -14.19 1.10
CA CYS A 143 -12.74 -13.24 0.54
C CYS A 143 -12.47 -12.03 1.43
N VAL A 144 -13.51 -11.43 2.00
CA VAL A 144 -13.36 -10.27 2.90
C VAL A 144 -12.68 -10.68 4.20
N PHE A 145 -13.08 -11.80 4.78
CA PHE A 145 -12.49 -12.32 6.02
C PHE A 145 -11.02 -12.67 5.86
N LEU A 146 -10.66 -13.33 4.76
CA LEU A 146 -9.26 -13.64 4.44
C LEU A 146 -8.44 -12.36 4.19
N ALA A 147 -9.01 -11.38 3.51
CA ALA A 147 -8.36 -10.09 3.30
C ALA A 147 -8.05 -9.37 4.62
N GLU A 148 -8.98 -9.38 5.58
CA GLU A 148 -8.77 -8.83 6.92
C GLU A 148 -7.65 -9.57 7.66
N ILE A 149 -7.64 -10.90 7.64
CA ILE A 149 -6.57 -11.70 8.26
C ILE A 149 -5.21 -11.36 7.64
N LEU A 150 -5.11 -11.35 6.31
CA LEU A 150 -3.86 -11.09 5.61
C LEU A 150 -3.37 -9.65 5.85
N LEU A 151 -4.29 -8.67 5.90
CA LEU A 151 -3.95 -7.29 6.22
C LEU A 151 -3.40 -7.17 7.64
N HIS A 152 -4.13 -7.67 8.64
CA HIS A 152 -3.71 -7.56 10.03
C HIS A 152 -2.42 -8.32 10.32
N ALA A 153 -2.29 -9.52 9.78
CA ALA A 153 -1.07 -10.31 9.92
C ALA A 153 0.13 -9.68 9.19
N GLY A 154 -0.09 -9.10 8.02
CA GLY A 154 0.95 -8.41 7.25
C GLY A 154 1.45 -7.13 7.92
N ILE A 155 0.57 -6.38 8.60
CA ILE A 155 0.94 -5.21 9.40
C ILE A 155 1.69 -5.65 10.67
N GLY A 156 1.28 -6.75 11.29
CA GLY A 156 1.90 -7.30 12.48
C GLY A 156 3.29 -7.87 12.19
N GLN A 157 4.35 -7.27 12.73
CA GLN A 157 5.74 -7.62 12.42
C GLN A 157 6.15 -9.03 12.87
N GLN A 158 5.44 -9.61 13.83
CA GLN A 158 5.76 -10.91 14.43
C GLN A 158 5.12 -12.10 13.72
N THR A 159 4.17 -11.87 12.81
CA THR A 159 3.45 -12.94 12.14
C THR A 159 4.15 -13.31 10.83
N ALA A 160 4.75 -14.49 10.74
CA ALA A 160 5.24 -15.04 9.50
C ALA A 160 4.09 -15.71 8.72
N PHE A 161 4.16 -15.73 7.39
CA PHE A 161 3.15 -16.43 6.58
C PHE A 161 3.06 -17.91 6.93
N SER A 162 4.19 -18.55 7.26
CA SER A 162 4.24 -19.95 7.73
C SER A 162 3.39 -20.25 8.96
N SER A 163 3.07 -19.23 9.78
CA SER A 163 2.17 -19.37 10.92
C SER A 163 0.69 -19.37 10.50
N LEU A 164 0.38 -18.76 9.35
CA LEU A 164 -0.97 -18.69 8.78
C LEU A 164 -1.27 -19.87 7.85
N SER A 165 -0.26 -20.38 7.14
CA SER A 165 -0.44 -21.37 6.10
C SER A 165 -1.21 -22.62 6.53
N PRO A 166 -1.02 -23.21 7.74
CA PRO A 166 -1.78 -24.39 8.15
C PRO A 166 -3.28 -24.13 8.36
N PHE A 167 -3.64 -22.88 8.72
CA PHE A 167 -5.04 -22.47 8.86
C PHE A 167 -5.66 -22.22 7.50
N LEU A 168 -4.93 -21.55 6.61
CA LEU A 168 -5.37 -21.28 5.25
C LEU A 168 -5.57 -22.59 4.45
N GLU A 169 -4.67 -23.56 4.58
CA GLU A 169 -4.83 -24.88 3.96
C GLU A 169 -6.14 -25.55 4.35
N LYS A 170 -6.46 -25.57 5.66
CA LYS A 170 -7.70 -26.17 6.15
C LYS A 170 -8.98 -25.43 5.74
N LEU A 171 -8.86 -24.16 5.41
CA LEU A 171 -9.99 -23.34 5.03
C LEU A 171 -10.24 -23.38 3.52
N LEU A 172 -9.19 -23.66 2.74
CA LEU A 172 -9.22 -23.68 1.28
C LEU A 172 -9.39 -25.09 0.68
N LEU A 173 -9.07 -26.14 1.46
CA LEU A 173 -9.15 -27.55 1.05
C LEU A 173 -10.24 -28.28 1.81
#